data_1417e50948f1dd946fa3094a14b1437a
#
_entry.id   1417e50948f1dd946fa3094a14b1437a
#
_cell.length_a   1.000
_cell.length_b   1.000
_cell.length_c   1.000
_cell.angle_alpha   90.00
_cell.angle_beta   90.00
_cell.angle_gamma   90.00
#
_symmetry.space_group_name_H-M   'P 1'
#
loop_
_entity.id
_entity.type
_entity.pdbx_description
1 polymer ?
#
loop_
_entity_poly.entity_id
_entity_poly.type
_entity_poly.pdbx_seq_one_letter_code
_entity_poly.pdbx_strand_id
1 'polypeptide(L)'
;MSWKKPLTWAAALTATVGLGLAGCATEDAADNGAPEGSAAPESAPKGGTPATPADSPAATDTLGEVQKDSEAGEVVDVSQIGLDPKTEQVGALSASTLRIGTLAELSGEGEAKKIDVQEKCTKVTPSADGVMLACDGALYEYGADGKQLKKYSLDGTPTVATVTTDGRVFVGFKDSNQLHYYSPSGDQLGEAETIVVSRSLDDLVHVNNEHGEERLAVIDRDQTSITDIDLATNGPRGALRIGQGVGMNSVGRGDQGIFIAADTVQDQFQVFTLNDVVRQVQAAPTGKSPWAVLWDGKRQIAWVSTTGDNKVTGYRIDSGTPIQAAAFDSIPNVRHILDSPDGDVLLFGADGATQRVSAADIDAAVERGVPEAEDFPVIHEDQ
;
A
#
# COMPACT_ATOMS: atom_id res chain seq x y z
N MET A 1 -11.38 -5.33 65.52
CA MET A 1 -11.05 -3.91 65.67
C MET A 1 -11.38 -3.26 64.32
N SER A 2 -12.59 -2.90 64.02
CA SER A 2 -13.36 -1.71 64.38
C SER A 2 -12.62 -0.38 64.08
N TRP A 3 -13.13 0.32 63.06
CA TRP A 3 -13.70 1.68 63.07
C TRP A 3 -13.57 2.29 61.67
N LYS A 4 -14.58 2.57 60.99
CA LYS A 4 -15.69 3.56 60.89
C LYS A 4 -15.51 4.44 59.65
N LYS A 5 -16.56 4.44 58.85
CA LYS A 5 -16.97 5.49 57.86
C LYS A 5 -17.39 6.77 58.60
N PRO A 6 -17.92 7.82 57.95
CA PRO A 6 -17.83 8.43 56.63
C PRO A 6 -17.60 9.97 56.70
N LEU A 7 -17.52 10.69 55.57
CA LEU A 7 -18.06 12.05 55.46
C LEU A 7 -18.45 12.39 54.03
N THR A 8 -19.72 12.59 53.86
CA THR A 8 -20.40 13.30 52.78
C THR A 8 -20.19 14.80 52.91
N TRP A 9 -20.05 15.53 51.77
CA TRP A 9 -20.48 16.90 51.65
C TRP A 9 -21.03 17.18 50.27
N ALA A 10 -22.14 17.88 50.26
CA ALA A 10 -23.02 18.15 49.13
C ALA A 10 -22.80 19.56 48.55
N ALA A 11 -23.15 19.70 47.30
CA ALA A 11 -23.85 20.77 46.59
C ALA A 11 -23.48 22.24 46.76
N ALA A 12 -23.32 22.91 45.62
CA ALA A 12 -23.93 24.20 45.20
C ALA A 12 -23.46 24.48 43.77
N LEU A 13 -24.31 24.54 42.77
CA LEU A 13 -25.30 25.48 42.24
C LEU A 13 -24.73 26.85 41.83
N THR A 14 -25.12 27.17 40.57
CA THR A 14 -25.30 28.49 39.89
C THR A 14 -24.09 29.00 39.12
N ALA A 15 -24.18 29.59 37.93
CA ALA A 15 -25.30 30.20 37.21
C ALA A 15 -24.98 30.38 35.71
N THR A 16 -25.97 30.36 34.91
CA THR A 16 -26.13 30.75 33.52
C THR A 16 -25.67 32.18 33.20
N VAL A 17 -25.02 32.40 32.05
CA VAL A 17 -25.21 33.63 31.26
C VAL A 17 -25.38 33.24 29.80
N GLY A 18 -26.57 33.42 29.30
CA GLY A 18 -26.90 33.37 27.87
C GLY A 18 -26.63 34.73 27.24
N LEU A 19 -26.15 34.72 26.03
CA LEU A 19 -26.26 35.85 25.10
C LEU A 19 -26.84 35.33 23.79
N GLY A 20 -28.09 35.68 23.58
CA GLY A 20 -28.79 35.48 22.35
C GLY A 20 -28.36 36.48 21.29
N LEU A 21 -28.35 36.03 20.06
CA LEU A 21 -28.47 36.90 18.90
C LEU A 21 -29.65 36.41 18.08
N ALA A 22 -30.65 37.29 17.98
CA ALA A 22 -31.88 37.17 17.22
C ALA A 22 -31.58 37.34 15.72
N GLY A 23 -32.16 36.52 14.90
CA GLY A 23 -32.26 36.70 13.47
C GLY A 23 -33.62 36.21 12.96
N CYS A 24 -34.35 37.10 12.38
CA CYS A 24 -35.76 37.13 12.06
C CYS A 24 -36.33 35.87 11.40
N ALA A 25 -37.45 35.45 11.95
CA ALA A 25 -38.43 34.57 11.30
C ALA A 25 -39.31 35.38 10.33
N THR A 26 -39.61 34.80 9.17
CA THR A 26 -40.85 35.05 8.48
C THR A 26 -41.61 33.74 8.38
N GLU A 27 -42.78 33.71 9.00
CA GLU A 27 -43.82 32.66 8.87
C GLU A 27 -44.38 32.70 7.46
N ASP A 28 -44.57 31.53 6.84
CA ASP A 28 -45.79 31.22 6.12
C ASP A 28 -46.02 29.71 6.01
N ALA A 29 -47.21 29.38 6.52
CA ALA A 29 -48.19 28.34 6.20
C ALA A 29 -47.76 26.91 5.81
N ALA A 30 -48.22 26.01 6.66
CA ALA A 30 -48.58 24.60 6.54
C ALA A 30 -48.83 24.01 5.15
N ASP A 31 -48.17 22.88 4.85
CA ASP A 31 -48.78 21.77 4.15
C ASP A 31 -48.26 20.43 4.73
N ASN A 32 -49.22 19.53 5.02
CA ASN A 32 -48.98 18.19 5.57
C ASN A 32 -48.57 17.24 4.43
N GLY A 33 -47.31 16.93 4.33
CA GLY A 33 -46.76 15.86 3.49
C GLY A 33 -45.98 14.84 4.33
N ALA A 34 -46.27 13.57 4.14
CA ALA A 34 -45.62 12.43 4.79
C ALA A 34 -44.09 12.46 4.62
N PRO A 35 -43.29 11.86 5.53
CA PRO A 35 -41.85 11.84 5.39
C PRO A 35 -41.42 10.90 4.25
N GLU A 36 -41.07 11.48 3.14
CA GLU A 36 -40.32 10.77 2.09
C GLU A 36 -38.89 10.54 2.55
N GLY A 37 -38.39 9.40 2.12
CA GLY A 37 -37.17 8.76 2.52
C GLY A 37 -35.95 9.66 2.72
N SER A 38 -35.19 9.32 3.74
CA SER A 38 -33.84 9.80 4.02
C SER A 38 -32.98 9.72 2.76
N ALA A 39 -32.78 10.89 2.14
CA ALA A 39 -31.74 11.01 1.10
C ALA A 39 -30.40 10.64 1.72
N ALA A 40 -29.69 9.75 1.08
CA ALA A 40 -28.30 9.45 1.43
C ALA A 40 -27.50 10.75 1.54
N PRO A 41 -26.59 10.90 2.50
CA PRO A 41 -25.80 12.11 2.66
C PRO A 41 -25.03 12.39 1.36
N GLU A 42 -25.30 13.55 0.79
CA GLU A 42 -24.64 14.07 -0.38
C GLU A 42 -23.14 14.18 -0.09
N SER A 43 -22.36 13.39 -0.83
CA SER A 43 -20.90 13.40 -0.97
C SER A 43 -20.09 13.84 0.24
N ALA A 44 -19.46 12.87 0.93
CA ALA A 44 -18.29 13.15 1.75
C ALA A 44 -17.31 14.06 0.97
N PRO A 45 -16.65 15.04 1.63
CA PRO A 45 -15.72 15.93 0.95
C PRO A 45 -14.70 15.08 0.17
N LYS A 46 -14.45 15.46 -1.08
CA LYS A 46 -13.43 14.79 -1.90
C LYS A 46 -12.13 14.84 -1.11
N GLY A 47 -11.60 13.69 -0.76
CA GLY A 47 -10.26 13.51 -0.24
C GLY A 47 -9.22 13.96 -1.26
N GLY A 48 -7.99 13.50 -1.15
CA GLY A 48 -6.95 13.76 -2.14
C GLY A 48 -7.36 13.33 -3.56
N THR A 49 -6.50 13.58 -4.52
CA THR A 49 -6.63 13.07 -5.88
C THR A 49 -5.70 11.88 -6.02
N PRO A 50 -6.12 10.77 -6.65
CA PRO A 50 -5.20 9.69 -6.96
C PRO A 50 -3.93 10.23 -7.63
N ALA A 51 -2.79 9.90 -7.08
CA ALA A 51 -1.51 10.36 -7.61
C ALA A 51 -1.17 9.63 -8.91
N THR A 52 -0.47 10.35 -9.78
CA THR A 52 0.20 9.77 -10.95
C THR A 52 1.68 10.16 -10.89
N PRO A 53 2.61 9.25 -11.19
CA PRO A 53 4.02 9.60 -11.20
C PRO A 53 4.32 10.54 -12.37
N ALA A 54 5.26 11.46 -12.16
CA ALA A 54 5.78 12.29 -13.25
C ALA A 54 6.51 11.43 -14.28
N ASP A 55 6.51 11.88 -15.53
CA ASP A 55 7.35 11.29 -16.57
C ASP A 55 8.83 11.50 -16.23
N SER A 56 9.59 10.45 -16.38
CA SER A 56 11.03 10.48 -16.10
C SER A 56 11.84 11.10 -17.22
N PRO A 57 12.94 11.81 -16.91
CA PRO A 57 13.95 12.16 -17.91
C PRO A 57 14.63 10.90 -18.47
N ALA A 58 15.47 11.06 -19.49
CA ALA A 58 16.31 9.96 -19.95
C ALA A 58 17.27 9.51 -18.84
N ALA A 59 17.39 8.21 -18.63
CA ALA A 59 18.33 7.68 -17.65
C ALA A 59 19.77 7.74 -18.17
N THR A 60 20.71 7.98 -17.26
CA THR A 60 22.16 7.89 -17.46
C THR A 60 22.76 7.11 -16.29
N ASP A 61 23.76 6.31 -16.56
CA ASP A 61 24.62 5.66 -15.53
C ASP A 61 23.86 4.79 -14.50
N THR A 62 22.84 4.03 -14.94
CA THR A 62 22.09 3.11 -14.08
C THR A 62 22.99 2.09 -13.40
N LEU A 63 22.78 1.86 -12.10
CA LEU A 63 23.50 0.84 -11.35
C LEU A 63 23.00 -0.55 -11.71
N GLY A 64 23.93 -1.52 -11.87
CA GLY A 64 23.59 -2.92 -12.15
C GLY A 64 23.21 -3.18 -13.60
N GLU A 65 22.36 -4.17 -13.85
CA GLU A 65 22.04 -4.68 -15.17
C GLU A 65 20.65 -4.22 -15.62
N VAL A 66 20.58 -3.69 -16.85
CA VAL A 66 19.31 -3.25 -17.44
C VAL A 66 18.94 -4.17 -18.59
N GLN A 67 17.72 -4.70 -18.54
CA GLN A 67 17.11 -5.49 -19.62
C GLN A 67 15.91 -4.74 -20.20
N LYS A 68 15.79 -4.80 -21.52
CA LYS A 68 14.61 -4.31 -22.24
C LYS A 68 13.95 -5.50 -22.92
N ASP A 69 12.92 -6.02 -22.27
CA ASP A 69 12.10 -7.07 -22.89
C ASP A 69 10.93 -6.39 -23.61
N SER A 70 11.05 -6.24 -24.92
CA SER A 70 9.98 -5.66 -25.76
C SER A 70 8.71 -6.52 -25.80
N GLU A 71 8.78 -7.78 -25.38
CA GLU A 71 7.64 -8.69 -25.29
C GLU A 71 6.97 -8.66 -23.92
N ALA A 72 7.64 -8.12 -22.89
CA ALA A 72 7.09 -8.07 -21.53
C ALA A 72 5.88 -7.15 -21.43
N GLY A 73 5.81 -6.10 -22.25
CA GLY A 73 4.77 -5.10 -22.21
C GLY A 73 4.80 -4.28 -20.91
N GLU A 74 3.84 -3.39 -20.76
CA GLU A 74 3.67 -2.61 -19.52
C GLU A 74 3.35 -3.53 -18.33
N VAL A 75 4.13 -3.39 -17.25
CA VAL A 75 3.89 -4.14 -16.02
C VAL A 75 2.77 -3.47 -15.24
N VAL A 76 1.71 -4.22 -14.98
CA VAL A 76 0.53 -3.78 -14.23
C VAL A 76 0.79 -3.87 -12.73
N ASP A 77 1.32 -5.02 -12.28
CA ASP A 77 1.61 -5.26 -10.86
C ASP A 77 2.63 -6.39 -10.67
N VAL A 78 3.34 -6.38 -9.55
CA VAL A 78 4.29 -7.44 -9.19
C VAL A 78 4.19 -7.78 -7.71
N SER A 79 4.36 -9.06 -7.39
CA SER A 79 4.35 -9.54 -6.01
C SER A 79 5.20 -10.81 -5.86
N GLN A 80 5.68 -11.07 -4.65
CA GLN A 80 6.23 -12.39 -4.32
C GLN A 80 5.15 -13.47 -4.44
N ILE A 81 5.57 -14.73 -4.66
CA ILE A 81 4.69 -15.89 -4.72
C ILE A 81 4.71 -16.60 -3.38
N GLY A 82 3.51 -16.89 -2.86
CA GLY A 82 3.37 -17.49 -1.54
C GLY A 82 3.58 -16.51 -0.40
N LEU A 83 3.19 -16.94 0.79
CA LEU A 83 3.27 -16.15 2.02
C LEU A 83 4.62 -16.33 2.75
N ASP A 84 5.47 -17.27 2.32
CA ASP A 84 6.79 -17.46 2.93
C ASP A 84 7.74 -16.34 2.50
N PRO A 85 8.25 -15.53 3.43
CA PRO A 85 9.18 -14.44 3.12
C PRO A 85 10.52 -14.91 2.53
N LYS A 86 10.82 -16.21 2.58
CA LYS A 86 12.04 -16.79 2.00
C LYS A 86 11.87 -17.22 0.54
N THR A 87 10.67 -17.10 -0.04
CA THR A 87 10.46 -17.47 -1.44
C THR A 87 11.27 -16.57 -2.38
N GLU A 88 11.86 -17.17 -3.39
CA GLU A 88 12.56 -16.45 -4.46
C GLU A 88 11.64 -16.15 -5.64
N GLN A 89 10.47 -16.80 -5.69
CA GLN A 89 9.55 -16.68 -6.81
C GLN A 89 8.73 -15.40 -6.74
N VAL A 90 8.57 -14.76 -7.88
CA VAL A 90 7.84 -13.52 -8.08
C VAL A 90 6.88 -13.69 -9.25
N GLY A 91 5.68 -13.15 -9.11
CA GLY A 91 4.71 -12.98 -10.17
C GLY A 91 4.74 -11.55 -10.69
N ALA A 92 4.94 -11.37 -11.99
CA ALA A 92 4.86 -10.08 -12.66
C ALA A 92 3.72 -10.12 -13.69
N LEU A 93 2.69 -9.33 -13.43
CA LEU A 93 1.51 -9.21 -14.26
C LEU A 93 1.69 -8.06 -15.26
N SER A 94 1.51 -8.35 -16.53
CA SER A 94 1.27 -7.36 -17.60
C SER A 94 -0.18 -7.46 -18.08
N ALA A 95 -0.56 -6.67 -19.07
CA ALA A 95 -1.96 -6.55 -19.50
C ALA A 95 -2.65 -7.91 -19.85
N SER A 96 -1.89 -8.88 -20.35
CA SER A 96 -2.43 -10.18 -20.78
C SER A 96 -1.57 -11.38 -20.39
N THR A 97 -0.50 -11.15 -19.63
CA THR A 97 0.47 -12.20 -19.31
C THR A 97 0.91 -12.11 -17.86
N LEU A 98 0.82 -13.21 -17.14
CA LEU A 98 1.48 -13.39 -15.85
C LEU A 98 2.81 -14.11 -16.10
N ARG A 99 3.92 -13.50 -15.69
CA ARG A 99 5.23 -14.14 -15.68
C ARG A 99 5.57 -14.57 -14.25
N ILE A 100 6.02 -15.82 -14.09
CA ILE A 100 6.42 -16.38 -12.80
C ILE A 100 7.86 -16.85 -12.90
N GLY A 101 8.70 -16.36 -12.01
CA GLY A 101 10.11 -16.72 -11.95
C GLY A 101 10.84 -16.05 -10.78
N THR A 102 12.14 -16.32 -10.68
CA THR A 102 13.04 -15.57 -9.79
C THR A 102 13.30 -14.16 -10.34
N LEU A 103 13.86 -13.27 -9.54
CA LEU A 103 14.25 -11.94 -10.04
C LEU A 103 15.25 -12.05 -11.19
N ALA A 104 16.17 -13.01 -11.15
CA ALA A 104 17.13 -13.30 -12.22
C ALA A 104 16.40 -13.68 -13.52
N GLU A 105 15.47 -14.63 -13.45
CA GLU A 105 14.67 -15.05 -14.62
C GLU A 105 13.81 -13.92 -15.18
N LEU A 106 13.22 -13.08 -14.32
CA LEU A 106 12.43 -11.93 -14.74
C LEU A 106 13.28 -10.80 -15.33
N SER A 107 14.56 -10.73 -14.99
CA SER A 107 15.54 -9.80 -15.56
C SER A 107 16.31 -10.37 -16.77
N GLY A 108 15.95 -11.55 -17.26
CA GLY A 108 16.53 -12.13 -18.48
C GLY A 108 17.70 -13.11 -18.28
N GLU A 109 18.05 -13.47 -17.05
CA GLU A 109 19.05 -14.51 -16.76
C GLU A 109 18.45 -15.91 -16.73
N GLY A 110 17.49 -16.20 -17.60
CA GLY A 110 16.80 -17.46 -17.68
C GLY A 110 15.41 -17.32 -18.32
N GLU A 111 14.55 -18.31 -18.16
CA GLU A 111 13.20 -18.30 -18.67
C GLU A 111 12.19 -18.29 -17.53
N ALA A 112 11.54 -17.15 -17.32
CA ALA A 112 10.33 -17.08 -16.51
C ALA A 112 9.17 -17.82 -17.21
N LYS A 113 8.31 -18.48 -16.43
CA LYS A 113 7.10 -19.10 -16.96
C LYS A 113 6.14 -18.01 -17.42
N LYS A 114 5.59 -18.17 -18.63
CA LYS A 114 4.61 -17.26 -19.22
C LYS A 114 3.24 -17.93 -19.22
N ILE A 115 2.25 -17.24 -18.68
CA ILE A 115 0.86 -17.68 -18.56
C ILE A 115 -0.02 -16.61 -19.19
N ASP A 116 -0.76 -16.98 -20.24
CA ASP A 116 -1.71 -16.08 -20.88
C ASP A 116 -2.94 -15.91 -19.95
N VAL A 117 -3.22 -14.69 -19.59
CA VAL A 117 -4.39 -14.32 -18.81
C VAL A 117 -5.45 -13.77 -19.76
N GLN A 118 -6.60 -14.42 -19.80
CA GLN A 118 -7.67 -14.11 -20.78
C GLN A 118 -8.49 -12.88 -20.38
N GLU A 119 -8.62 -12.66 -19.08
CA GLU A 119 -9.38 -11.56 -18.51
C GLU A 119 -8.44 -10.40 -18.17
N LYS A 120 -9.01 -9.19 -18.13
CA LYS A 120 -8.28 -8.03 -17.66
C LYS A 120 -8.08 -8.15 -16.16
N CYS A 121 -6.84 -8.29 -15.73
CA CYS A 121 -6.45 -8.33 -14.33
C CYS A 121 -5.78 -7.01 -13.91
N THR A 122 -5.92 -6.64 -12.65
CA THR A 122 -5.45 -5.36 -12.11
C THR A 122 -4.43 -5.51 -10.98
N LYS A 123 -4.39 -6.66 -10.34
CA LYS A 123 -3.56 -6.89 -9.16
C LYS A 123 -3.10 -8.34 -9.08
N VAL A 124 -1.88 -8.52 -8.57
CA VAL A 124 -1.34 -9.82 -8.16
C VAL A 124 -0.91 -9.74 -6.70
N THR A 125 -1.35 -10.70 -5.89
CA THR A 125 -1.03 -10.74 -4.44
C THR A 125 -0.58 -12.14 -4.05
N PRO A 126 0.22 -12.31 -2.98
CA PRO A 126 0.59 -13.62 -2.49
C PRO A 126 -0.65 -14.41 -2.04
N SER A 127 -0.65 -15.72 -2.25
CA SER A 127 -1.56 -16.66 -1.63
C SER A 127 -0.77 -17.77 -0.94
N ALA A 128 -1.44 -18.63 -0.17
CA ALA A 128 -0.75 -19.73 0.54
C ALA A 128 0.08 -20.61 -0.40
N ASP A 129 -0.48 -20.93 -1.58
CA ASP A 129 0.09 -21.89 -2.53
C ASP A 129 0.66 -21.24 -3.80
N GLY A 130 0.58 -19.89 -3.91
CA GLY A 130 1.00 -19.22 -5.14
C GLY A 130 0.70 -17.73 -5.14
N VAL A 131 0.05 -17.26 -6.20
CA VAL A 131 -0.46 -15.89 -6.34
C VAL A 131 -1.94 -15.88 -6.68
N MET A 132 -2.63 -14.87 -6.17
CA MET A 132 -4.01 -14.56 -6.52
C MET A 132 -4.03 -13.34 -7.45
N LEU A 133 -4.77 -13.43 -8.54
CA LEU A 133 -5.02 -12.36 -9.48
C LEU A 133 -6.45 -11.84 -9.33
N ALA A 134 -6.60 -10.53 -9.18
CA ALA A 134 -7.89 -9.86 -9.26
C ALA A 134 -8.15 -9.48 -10.72
N CYS A 135 -9.17 -10.10 -11.33
CA CYS A 135 -9.50 -9.95 -12.74
C CYS A 135 -10.99 -9.63 -12.92
N ASP A 136 -11.37 -9.14 -14.08
CA ASP A 136 -12.77 -8.81 -14.40
C ASP A 136 -13.67 -10.05 -14.24
N GLY A 137 -14.61 -9.99 -13.29
CA GLY A 137 -15.56 -11.07 -13.00
C GLY A 137 -14.99 -12.30 -12.28
N ALA A 138 -13.71 -12.30 -11.88
CA ALA A 138 -13.12 -13.47 -11.23
C ALA A 138 -11.87 -13.18 -10.42
N LEU A 139 -11.57 -14.11 -9.48
CA LEU A 139 -10.22 -14.28 -8.93
C LEU A 139 -9.61 -15.57 -9.47
N TYR A 140 -8.34 -15.52 -9.77
CA TYR A 140 -7.56 -16.69 -10.17
C TYR A 140 -6.41 -16.93 -9.21
N GLU A 141 -6.19 -18.18 -8.85
CA GLU A 141 -5.01 -18.58 -8.09
C GLU A 141 -4.11 -19.44 -8.97
N TYR A 142 -2.82 -19.03 -9.06
CA TYR A 142 -1.79 -19.75 -9.81
C TYR A 142 -0.67 -20.17 -8.87
N GLY A 143 -0.25 -21.42 -8.98
CA GLY A 143 0.90 -21.94 -8.24
C GLY A 143 2.23 -21.46 -8.81
N ALA A 144 3.31 -21.63 -8.05
CA ALA A 144 4.67 -21.32 -8.48
C ALA A 144 5.10 -22.11 -9.74
N ASP A 145 4.44 -23.24 -10.06
CA ASP A 145 4.67 -23.98 -11.27
C ASP A 145 3.90 -23.42 -12.49
N GLY A 146 3.14 -22.35 -12.31
CA GLY A 146 2.34 -21.70 -13.35
C GLY A 146 1.01 -22.36 -13.63
N LYS A 147 0.61 -23.39 -12.87
CA LYS A 147 -0.70 -24.01 -13.03
C LYS A 147 -1.77 -23.22 -12.31
N GLN A 148 -2.91 -23.07 -12.97
CA GLN A 148 -4.10 -22.55 -12.30
C GLN A 148 -4.58 -23.54 -11.23
N LEU A 149 -4.59 -23.10 -9.99
CA LEU A 149 -5.04 -23.89 -8.84
C LEU A 149 -6.54 -23.70 -8.62
N LYS A 150 -7.02 -22.46 -8.66
CA LYS A 150 -8.43 -22.13 -8.41
C LYS A 150 -8.92 -21.01 -9.32
N LYS A 151 -10.24 -20.97 -9.51
CA LYS A 151 -10.97 -19.87 -10.11
C LYS A 151 -12.24 -19.63 -9.30
N TYR A 152 -12.42 -18.40 -8.84
CA TYR A 152 -13.64 -17.97 -8.19
C TYR A 152 -14.34 -16.97 -9.09
N SER A 153 -15.53 -17.31 -9.58
CA SER A 153 -16.39 -16.37 -10.34
C SER A 153 -17.06 -15.40 -9.35
N LEU A 154 -16.99 -14.12 -9.64
CA LEU A 154 -17.53 -13.06 -8.81
C LEU A 154 -18.38 -12.11 -9.65
N ASP A 155 -19.41 -11.55 -9.03
CA ASP A 155 -20.18 -10.47 -9.64
C ASP A 155 -19.43 -9.15 -9.44
N GLY A 156 -19.08 -8.48 -10.54
CA GLY A 156 -18.37 -7.20 -10.53
C GLY A 156 -16.89 -7.30 -10.93
N THR A 157 -16.16 -6.22 -10.75
CA THR A 157 -14.74 -6.10 -11.11
C THR A 157 -13.89 -6.03 -9.84
N PRO A 158 -13.28 -7.13 -9.39
CA PRO A 158 -12.27 -7.10 -8.33
C PRO A 158 -11.12 -6.16 -8.69
N THR A 159 -10.71 -5.32 -7.75
CA THR A 159 -9.55 -4.42 -7.86
C THR A 159 -8.34 -4.96 -7.12
N VAL A 160 -8.58 -5.64 -6.01
CA VAL A 160 -7.57 -6.22 -5.15
C VAL A 160 -8.16 -7.41 -4.40
N ALA A 161 -7.35 -8.40 -4.08
CA ALA A 161 -7.75 -9.52 -3.22
C ALA A 161 -6.56 -10.01 -2.40
N THR A 162 -6.83 -10.63 -1.25
CA THR A 162 -5.84 -11.36 -0.46
C THR A 162 -6.50 -12.52 0.27
N VAL A 163 -5.69 -13.49 0.71
CA VAL A 163 -6.14 -14.64 1.50
C VAL A 163 -5.45 -14.59 2.86
N THR A 164 -6.22 -14.63 3.93
CA THR A 164 -5.71 -14.72 5.29
C THR A 164 -5.32 -16.14 5.67
N THR A 165 -4.54 -16.30 6.73
CA THR A 165 -4.04 -17.62 7.19
C THR A 165 -5.16 -18.58 7.61
N ASP A 166 -6.32 -18.07 8.00
CA ASP A 166 -7.53 -18.85 8.28
C ASP A 166 -8.33 -19.22 7.02
N GLY A 167 -7.84 -18.81 5.84
CA GLY A 167 -8.42 -19.15 4.54
C GLY A 167 -9.54 -18.21 4.07
N ARG A 168 -9.87 -17.13 4.81
CA ARG A 168 -10.82 -16.14 4.32
C ARG A 168 -10.22 -15.37 3.16
N VAL A 169 -11.05 -15.10 2.14
CA VAL A 169 -10.66 -14.31 0.97
C VAL A 169 -11.29 -12.94 1.09
N PHE A 170 -10.45 -11.91 1.14
CA PHE A 170 -10.86 -10.50 1.16
C PHE A 170 -10.74 -9.91 -0.23
N VAL A 171 -11.78 -9.21 -0.68
CA VAL A 171 -11.87 -8.69 -2.06
C VAL A 171 -12.38 -7.26 -2.06
N GLY A 172 -11.62 -6.36 -2.67
CA GLY A 172 -12.07 -5.02 -3.04
C GLY A 172 -12.66 -5.03 -4.45
N PHE A 173 -13.71 -4.25 -4.67
CA PHE A 173 -14.36 -4.11 -5.96
C PHE A 173 -14.30 -2.68 -6.46
N LYS A 174 -14.23 -2.52 -7.78
CA LYS A 174 -14.30 -1.23 -8.44
C LYS A 174 -15.61 -0.51 -8.08
N ASP A 175 -15.52 0.79 -7.87
CA ASP A 175 -16.66 1.67 -7.54
C ASP A 175 -17.43 1.25 -6.27
N SER A 176 -16.75 0.56 -5.34
CA SER A 176 -17.30 0.11 -4.06
C SER A 176 -16.51 0.69 -2.89
N ASN A 177 -17.20 0.95 -1.79
CA ASN A 177 -16.61 1.28 -0.48
C ASN A 177 -16.72 0.11 0.52
N GLN A 178 -17.06 -1.06 0.04
CA GLN A 178 -17.23 -2.26 0.84
C GLN A 178 -16.12 -3.27 0.52
N LEU A 179 -15.34 -3.61 1.51
CA LEU A 179 -14.45 -4.77 1.48
C LEU A 179 -15.31 -6.01 1.71
N HIS A 180 -15.38 -6.86 0.71
CA HIS A 180 -16.06 -8.15 0.83
C HIS A 180 -15.09 -9.17 1.42
N TYR A 181 -15.61 -10.07 2.25
CA TYR A 181 -14.86 -11.24 2.66
C TYR A 181 -15.72 -12.49 2.57
N TYR A 182 -15.05 -13.60 2.27
CA TYR A 182 -15.67 -14.89 2.02
C TYR A 182 -14.99 -15.92 2.89
N SER A 183 -15.77 -16.71 3.63
CA SER A 183 -15.24 -17.90 4.29
C SER A 183 -15.04 -19.02 3.28
N PRO A 184 -14.00 -19.88 3.43
CA PRO A 184 -13.80 -21.00 2.52
C PRO A 184 -14.95 -22.01 2.62
N SER A 185 -15.41 -22.49 1.46
CA SER A 185 -16.45 -23.53 1.35
C SER A 185 -16.02 -24.59 0.35
N GLY A 186 -15.12 -25.47 0.77
CA GLY A 186 -14.44 -26.42 -0.12
C GLY A 186 -13.60 -25.68 -1.16
N ASP A 187 -13.84 -25.97 -2.45
CA ASP A 187 -13.17 -25.29 -3.56
C ASP A 187 -13.89 -24.00 -4.03
N GLN A 188 -14.91 -23.57 -3.31
CA GLN A 188 -15.72 -22.39 -3.61
C GLN A 188 -15.61 -21.36 -2.49
N LEU A 189 -16.03 -20.13 -2.78
CA LEU A 189 -16.27 -19.10 -1.78
C LEU A 189 -17.66 -19.30 -1.16
N GLY A 190 -17.78 -19.06 0.13
CA GLY A 190 -19.06 -19.01 0.83
C GLY A 190 -19.88 -17.76 0.45
N GLU A 191 -20.88 -17.43 1.27
CA GLU A 191 -21.61 -16.19 1.11
C GLU A 191 -20.70 -14.98 1.41
N ALA A 192 -20.90 -13.89 0.67
CA ALA A 192 -20.19 -12.65 0.89
C ALA A 192 -20.67 -11.95 2.15
N GLU A 193 -19.75 -11.59 3.01
CA GLU A 193 -19.96 -10.61 4.06
C GLU A 193 -19.20 -9.33 3.74
N THR A 194 -19.58 -8.18 4.32
CA THR A 194 -19.02 -6.90 3.94
C THR A 194 -18.59 -6.05 5.13
N ILE A 195 -17.52 -5.30 4.93
CA ILE A 195 -17.00 -4.30 5.86
C ILE A 195 -17.01 -2.95 5.12
N VAL A 196 -17.74 -1.97 5.62
CA VAL A 196 -17.68 -0.61 5.06
C VAL A 196 -16.39 0.03 5.55
N VAL A 197 -15.52 0.44 4.63
CA VAL A 197 -14.17 0.92 4.98
C VAL A 197 -13.95 2.39 4.62
N SER A 198 -13.99 2.72 3.33
CA SER A 198 -13.67 4.06 2.87
C SER A 198 -14.45 4.37 1.58
N ARG A 199 -13.82 4.92 0.56
CA ARG A 199 -14.47 5.29 -0.68
C ARG A 199 -14.08 4.38 -1.84
N SER A 200 -12.79 4.01 -1.90
CA SER A 200 -12.24 3.07 -2.87
C SER A 200 -11.41 2.00 -2.18
N LEU A 201 -11.15 0.90 -2.87
CA LEU A 201 -10.31 -0.20 -2.42
C LEU A 201 -9.27 -0.45 -3.50
N ASP A 202 -8.14 0.24 -3.38
CA ASP A 202 -7.12 0.25 -4.41
C ASP A 202 -5.96 -0.69 -4.10
N ASP A 203 -5.71 -0.96 -2.81
CA ASP A 203 -4.70 -1.90 -2.36
C ASP A 203 -5.02 -2.49 -0.99
N LEU A 204 -4.40 -3.64 -0.69
CA LEU A 204 -4.45 -4.29 0.61
C LEU A 204 -3.03 -4.42 1.18
N VAL A 205 -2.84 -3.91 2.39
CA VAL A 205 -1.64 -4.15 3.19
C VAL A 205 -1.91 -5.39 4.04
N HIS A 206 -1.25 -6.50 3.72
CA HIS A 206 -1.37 -7.76 4.43
C HIS A 206 0.01 -8.17 4.94
N VAL A 207 0.17 -8.25 6.25
CA VAL A 207 1.46 -8.40 6.91
C VAL A 207 1.31 -9.10 8.25
N ASN A 208 2.33 -9.81 8.71
CA ASN A 208 2.44 -10.21 10.11
C ASN A 208 3.13 -9.10 10.90
N ASN A 209 2.63 -8.80 12.10
CA ASN A 209 3.28 -7.84 12.98
C ASN A 209 4.48 -8.47 13.71
N GLU A 210 5.19 -7.69 14.50
CA GLU A 210 6.35 -8.15 15.28
C GLU A 210 6.02 -9.25 16.33
N HIS A 211 4.73 -9.46 16.62
CA HIS A 211 4.24 -10.51 17.51
C HIS A 211 3.78 -11.76 16.75
N GLY A 212 3.90 -11.77 15.42
CA GLY A 212 3.41 -12.85 14.55
C GLY A 212 1.89 -12.85 14.35
N GLU A 213 1.20 -11.75 14.70
CA GLU A 213 -0.23 -11.59 14.45
C GLU A 213 -0.47 -11.10 13.03
N GLU A 214 -1.38 -11.74 12.33
CA GLU A 214 -1.79 -11.36 10.98
C GLU A 214 -2.60 -10.05 11.01
N ARG A 215 -2.24 -9.13 10.14
CA ARG A 215 -2.80 -7.80 10.04
C ARG A 215 -3.21 -7.48 8.61
N LEU A 216 -4.34 -6.81 8.48
CA LEU A 216 -4.89 -6.38 7.20
C LEU A 216 -5.29 -4.91 7.26
N ALA A 217 -4.97 -4.16 6.23
CA ALA A 217 -5.47 -2.80 6.06
C ALA A 217 -5.80 -2.50 4.60
N VAL A 218 -6.72 -1.59 4.37
CA VAL A 218 -7.17 -1.14 3.05
C VAL A 218 -6.55 0.22 2.73
N ILE A 219 -5.97 0.34 1.55
CA ILE A 219 -5.53 1.62 0.98
C ILE A 219 -6.63 2.16 0.06
N ASP A 220 -7.02 3.40 0.30
CA ASP A 220 -7.92 4.18 -0.53
C ASP A 220 -7.16 5.36 -1.14
N ARG A 221 -6.97 5.33 -2.47
CA ARG A 221 -6.24 6.38 -3.20
C ARG A 221 -7.08 7.61 -3.47
N ASP A 222 -8.41 7.46 -3.51
CA ASP A 222 -9.34 8.59 -3.68
C ASP A 222 -9.35 9.49 -2.43
N GLN A 223 -9.29 8.89 -1.24
CA GLN A 223 -9.22 9.63 0.03
C GLN A 223 -7.80 9.78 0.57
N THR A 224 -6.83 9.14 -0.06
CA THR A 224 -5.45 9.08 0.44
C THR A 224 -5.39 8.59 1.89
N SER A 225 -6.04 7.46 2.16
CA SER A 225 -6.17 6.93 3.51
C SER A 225 -5.84 5.44 3.59
N ILE A 226 -5.51 5.02 4.80
CA ILE A 226 -5.42 3.61 5.18
C ILE A 226 -6.44 3.32 6.27
N THR A 227 -7.15 2.21 6.13
CA THR A 227 -8.09 1.70 7.14
C THR A 227 -7.61 0.35 7.65
N ASP A 228 -7.28 0.28 8.93
CA ASP A 228 -6.91 -0.96 9.63
C ASP A 228 -8.15 -1.81 9.89
N ILE A 229 -8.08 -3.10 9.53
CA ILE A 229 -9.17 -4.07 9.65
C ILE A 229 -8.87 -5.01 10.83
N ASP A 230 -9.82 -5.11 11.73
CA ASP A 230 -9.80 -6.10 12.79
C ASP A 230 -10.29 -7.44 12.26
N LEU A 231 -9.37 -8.39 12.05
CA LEU A 231 -9.68 -9.73 11.54
C LEU A 231 -10.47 -10.59 12.54
N ALA A 232 -10.49 -10.25 13.83
CA ALA A 232 -11.25 -10.98 14.83
C ALA A 232 -12.73 -10.58 14.85
N THR A 233 -13.02 -9.30 14.59
CA THR A 233 -14.39 -8.76 14.62
C THR A 233 -14.94 -8.44 13.22
N ASN A 234 -14.11 -8.57 12.19
CA ASN A 234 -14.42 -8.21 10.79
C ASN A 234 -14.96 -6.77 10.67
N GLY A 235 -14.25 -5.82 11.27
CA GLY A 235 -14.63 -4.41 11.28
C GLY A 235 -13.44 -3.47 11.18
N PRO A 236 -13.69 -2.18 10.84
CA PRO A 236 -12.63 -1.19 10.83
C PRO A 236 -12.19 -0.89 12.28
N ARG A 237 -10.88 -0.89 12.53
CA ARG A 237 -10.27 -0.58 13.84
C ARG A 237 -9.84 0.88 13.94
N GLY A 238 -9.32 1.43 12.84
CA GLY A 238 -8.87 2.81 12.77
C GLY A 238 -8.52 3.20 11.35
N ALA A 239 -8.50 4.50 11.08
CA ALA A 239 -8.13 5.02 9.77
C ALA A 239 -7.18 6.22 9.93
N LEU A 240 -6.20 6.33 9.04
CA LEU A 240 -5.25 7.43 8.97
C LEU A 240 -5.16 7.96 7.54
N ARG A 241 -4.73 9.21 7.41
CA ARG A 241 -4.41 9.78 6.11
C ARG A 241 -2.99 9.39 5.69
N ILE A 242 -2.79 9.13 4.41
CA ILE A 242 -1.49 8.92 3.77
C ILE A 242 -1.22 10.12 2.88
N GLY A 243 -0.69 11.19 3.44
CA GLY A 243 -0.31 12.39 2.69
C GLY A 243 -1.44 13.00 1.86
N GLN A 244 -1.11 13.46 0.64
CA GLN A 244 -2.04 14.10 -0.28
C GLN A 244 -2.20 13.37 -1.63
N GLY A 245 -1.35 12.38 -1.90
CA GLY A 245 -1.46 11.58 -3.12
C GLY A 245 -0.64 10.31 -3.03
N VAL A 246 -1.30 9.21 -2.66
CA VAL A 246 -0.66 7.91 -2.45
C VAL A 246 -0.13 7.35 -3.76
N GLY A 247 1.17 7.11 -3.83
CA GLY A 247 1.83 6.29 -4.84
C GLY A 247 1.72 4.80 -4.54
N MET A 248 2.84 4.08 -4.63
CA MET A 248 2.90 2.67 -4.23
C MET A 248 3.16 2.54 -2.74
N ASN A 249 2.91 1.36 -2.22
CA ASN A 249 3.23 0.95 -0.87
C ASN A 249 3.98 -0.38 -0.88
N SER A 250 4.67 -0.69 0.22
CA SER A 250 5.41 -1.95 0.37
C SER A 250 5.45 -2.38 1.83
N VAL A 251 5.22 -3.66 2.06
CA VAL A 251 5.47 -4.34 3.34
C VAL A 251 6.80 -5.10 3.31
N GLY A 252 7.53 -5.04 2.21
CA GLY A 252 8.70 -5.87 1.98
C GLY A 252 8.33 -7.34 2.00
N ARG A 253 9.13 -8.15 2.70
CA ARG A 253 8.84 -9.58 2.90
C ARG A 253 7.98 -9.87 4.13
N GLY A 254 7.38 -8.83 4.75
CA GLY A 254 6.11 -8.89 5.44
C GLY A 254 6.04 -9.49 6.82
N ASP A 255 7.10 -9.45 7.65
CA ASP A 255 7.08 -10.06 9.00
C ASP A 255 7.35 -9.11 10.18
N GLN A 256 7.35 -7.80 9.96
CA GLN A 256 7.69 -6.82 11.00
C GLN A 256 6.56 -5.83 11.33
N GLY A 257 5.39 -6.01 10.73
CA GLY A 257 4.28 -5.06 10.91
C GLY A 257 4.57 -3.66 10.38
N ILE A 258 5.61 -3.49 9.57
CA ILE A 258 6.01 -2.23 8.95
C ILE A 258 5.47 -2.19 7.52
N PHE A 259 4.93 -1.05 7.13
CA PHE A 259 4.78 -0.76 5.71
C PHE A 259 5.18 0.70 5.43
N ILE A 260 5.64 0.93 4.22
CA ILE A 260 5.99 2.26 3.72
C ILE A 260 5.10 2.63 2.55
N ALA A 261 4.80 3.92 2.42
CA ALA A 261 4.00 4.44 1.31
C ALA A 261 4.63 5.72 0.76
N ALA A 262 4.62 5.85 -0.57
CA ALA A 262 4.98 7.10 -1.23
C ALA A 262 3.83 8.10 -1.15
N ASP A 263 4.12 9.36 -0.88
CA ASP A 263 3.24 10.49 -1.10
C ASP A 263 3.80 11.31 -2.27
N THR A 264 3.35 10.94 -3.45
CA THR A 264 3.87 11.48 -4.72
C THR A 264 3.61 12.99 -4.87
N VAL A 265 2.51 13.48 -4.28
CA VAL A 265 2.12 14.89 -4.39
C VAL A 265 2.95 15.79 -3.48
N GLN A 266 3.40 15.29 -2.33
CA GLN A 266 4.18 16.07 -1.37
C GLN A 266 5.69 15.80 -1.44
N ASP A 267 6.16 15.02 -2.42
CA ASP A 267 7.57 14.63 -2.55
C ASP A 267 8.14 14.05 -1.24
N GLN A 268 7.42 13.10 -0.63
CA GLN A 268 7.82 12.44 0.63
C GLN A 268 7.44 10.97 0.64
N PHE A 269 7.98 10.22 1.58
CA PHE A 269 7.46 8.91 1.95
C PHE A 269 7.09 8.88 3.42
N GLN A 270 6.26 7.93 3.79
CA GLN A 270 5.76 7.74 5.14
C GLN A 270 5.96 6.29 5.57
N VAL A 271 6.28 6.12 6.85
CA VAL A 271 6.44 4.82 7.51
C VAL A 271 5.30 4.62 8.49
N PHE A 272 4.68 3.45 8.39
CA PHE A 272 3.57 3.06 9.24
C PHE A 272 3.88 1.75 9.94
N THR A 273 3.22 1.52 11.08
CA THR A 273 3.22 0.25 11.78
C THR A 273 1.80 -0.27 11.98
N LEU A 274 1.67 -1.61 11.97
CA LEU A 274 0.45 -2.37 12.22
C LEU A 274 0.60 -3.31 13.43
N ASN A 275 1.41 -2.91 14.43
CA ASN A 275 1.66 -3.74 15.60
C ASN A 275 0.44 -3.83 16.54
N ASP A 276 -0.33 -2.76 16.63
CA ASP A 276 -1.59 -2.68 17.38
C ASP A 276 -2.68 -2.11 16.47
N VAL A 277 -2.96 -0.82 16.52
CA VAL A 277 -3.72 -0.08 15.52
C VAL A 277 -2.75 0.56 14.53
N VAL A 278 -3.17 0.80 13.30
CA VAL A 278 -2.33 1.49 12.32
C VAL A 278 -1.82 2.82 12.86
N ARG A 279 -0.51 3.06 12.75
CA ARG A 279 0.15 4.30 13.21
C ARG A 279 1.15 4.78 12.17
N GLN A 280 1.09 6.05 11.84
CA GLN A 280 2.20 6.72 11.16
C GLN A 280 3.29 7.01 12.19
N VAL A 281 4.48 6.51 11.97
CA VAL A 281 5.60 6.65 12.91
C VAL A 281 6.69 7.58 12.41
N GLN A 282 6.90 7.66 11.09
CA GLN A 282 7.92 8.51 10.49
C GLN A 282 7.47 9.03 9.12
N ALA A 283 8.09 10.12 8.68
CA ALA A 283 8.02 10.62 7.31
C ALA A 283 9.33 11.36 6.98
N ALA A 284 9.70 11.38 5.72
CA ALA A 284 10.83 12.19 5.25
C ALA A 284 10.60 12.69 3.82
N PRO A 285 11.17 13.85 3.47
CA PRO A 285 11.18 14.33 2.10
C PRO A 285 12.02 13.41 1.20
N THR A 286 11.67 13.37 -0.07
CA THR A 286 12.37 12.62 -1.11
C THR A 286 12.79 13.56 -2.25
N GLY A 287 13.37 13.00 -3.31
CA GLY A 287 13.40 13.65 -4.62
C GLY A 287 11.99 13.79 -5.22
N LYS A 288 11.91 14.27 -6.46
CA LYS A 288 10.66 14.60 -7.12
C LYS A 288 9.85 13.38 -7.54
N SER A 289 8.55 13.43 -7.22
CA SER A 289 7.59 12.41 -7.62
C SER A 289 7.97 11.00 -7.16
N PRO A 290 8.06 10.73 -5.84
CA PRO A 290 8.27 9.39 -5.31
C PRO A 290 7.13 8.49 -5.74
N TRP A 291 7.45 7.25 -6.17
CA TRP A 291 6.41 6.34 -6.65
C TRP A 291 6.55 4.94 -6.11
N ALA A 292 7.50 4.15 -6.62
CA ALA A 292 7.71 2.81 -6.12
C ALA A 292 8.54 2.82 -4.84
N VAL A 293 8.16 1.96 -3.91
CA VAL A 293 8.83 1.84 -2.61
C VAL A 293 9.07 0.37 -2.28
N LEU A 294 10.12 0.09 -1.49
CA LEU A 294 10.43 -1.23 -0.97
C LEU A 294 10.88 -1.11 0.48
N TRP A 295 10.27 -1.88 1.38
CA TRP A 295 10.81 -2.11 2.72
C TRP A 295 11.81 -3.28 2.68
N ASP A 296 13.09 -2.99 2.76
CA ASP A 296 14.16 -3.98 2.89
C ASP A 296 14.37 -4.32 4.37
N GLY A 297 13.63 -5.31 4.84
CA GLY A 297 13.70 -5.75 6.23
C GLY A 297 15.05 -6.35 6.62
N LYS A 298 15.83 -6.87 5.67
CA LYS A 298 17.18 -7.41 5.90
C LYS A 298 18.17 -6.31 6.24
N ARG A 299 18.12 -5.18 5.52
CA ARG A 299 19.03 -4.03 5.72
C ARG A 299 18.42 -2.96 6.62
N GLN A 300 17.13 -3.07 6.97
CA GLN A 300 16.36 -2.05 7.69
C GLN A 300 16.37 -0.70 6.95
N ILE A 301 16.18 -0.76 5.63
CA ILE A 301 16.20 0.40 4.73
C ILE A 301 14.88 0.49 3.98
N ALA A 302 14.29 1.68 3.97
CA ALA A 302 13.19 2.05 3.08
C ALA A 302 13.79 2.57 1.77
N TRP A 303 13.62 1.86 0.67
CA TRP A 303 14.00 2.30 -0.67
C TRP A 303 12.85 3.01 -1.35
N VAL A 304 13.11 4.16 -1.93
CA VAL A 304 12.11 5.00 -2.60
C VAL A 304 12.63 5.40 -3.97
N SER A 305 11.88 5.06 -5.03
CA SER A 305 12.15 5.57 -6.37
C SER A 305 11.53 6.95 -6.57
N THR A 306 12.23 7.83 -7.24
CA THR A 306 11.73 9.14 -7.65
C THR A 306 11.76 9.24 -9.16
N THR A 307 10.57 9.35 -9.79
CA THR A 307 10.46 9.35 -11.25
C THR A 307 10.90 10.67 -11.86
N GLY A 308 10.84 11.78 -11.12
CA GLY A 308 11.24 13.08 -11.61
C GLY A 308 12.75 13.26 -11.82
N ASP A 309 13.57 12.40 -11.24
CA ASP A 309 15.04 12.45 -11.31
C ASP A 309 15.74 11.10 -11.52
N ASN A 310 14.97 10.03 -11.75
CA ASN A 310 15.46 8.66 -11.97
C ASN A 310 16.42 8.17 -10.88
N LYS A 311 16.03 8.33 -9.62
CA LYS A 311 16.83 7.87 -8.49
C LYS A 311 16.06 6.86 -7.64
N VAL A 312 16.81 5.98 -7.02
CA VAL A 312 16.36 5.18 -5.88
C VAL A 312 17.20 5.58 -4.68
N THR A 313 16.55 6.07 -3.64
CA THR A 313 17.20 6.51 -2.40
C THR A 313 16.78 5.60 -1.26
N GLY A 314 17.75 5.11 -0.50
CA GLY A 314 17.55 4.29 0.68
C GLY A 314 17.63 5.14 1.96
N TYR A 315 16.69 4.90 2.87
CA TYR A 315 16.59 5.62 4.15
C TYR A 315 16.63 4.62 5.30
N ARG A 316 17.54 4.81 6.27
CA ARG A 316 17.47 4.13 7.56
C ARG A 316 16.38 4.75 8.41
N ILE A 317 15.59 3.90 9.07
CA ILE A 317 14.46 4.34 9.90
C ILE A 317 14.63 3.99 11.39
N ASP A 318 15.73 3.40 11.77
CA ASP A 318 16.04 2.92 13.13
C ASP A 318 16.28 4.04 14.15
N SER A 319 16.65 5.24 13.69
CA SER A 319 16.91 6.39 14.57
C SER A 319 15.66 7.18 14.98
N GLY A 320 14.46 6.79 14.52
CA GLY A 320 13.20 7.53 14.75
C GLY A 320 12.97 8.68 13.75
N THR A 321 14.00 9.05 12.98
CA THR A 321 13.90 9.99 11.85
C THR A 321 14.60 9.34 10.66
N PRO A 322 13.95 9.25 9.48
CA PRO A 322 14.60 8.65 8.32
C PRO A 322 15.84 9.43 7.89
N ILE A 323 16.95 8.73 7.72
CA ILE A 323 18.24 9.29 7.31
C ILE A 323 18.66 8.63 6.00
N GLN A 324 19.02 9.42 5.01
CA GLN A 324 19.54 8.88 3.74
C GLN A 324 20.80 8.04 3.99
N ALA A 325 20.76 6.80 3.53
CA ALA A 325 21.84 5.83 3.70
C ALA A 325 22.56 5.52 2.39
N ALA A 326 21.84 5.56 1.28
CA ALA A 326 22.37 5.26 -0.04
C ALA A 326 21.52 5.89 -1.13
N ALA A 327 22.09 6.06 -2.33
CA ALA A 327 21.33 6.40 -3.52
C ALA A 327 21.99 5.81 -4.76
N PHE A 328 21.21 5.49 -5.78
CA PHE A 328 21.68 5.08 -7.10
C PHE A 328 20.72 5.50 -8.20
N ASP A 329 21.24 5.57 -9.43
CA ASP A 329 20.46 5.96 -10.59
C ASP A 329 19.66 4.76 -11.13
N SER A 330 18.39 5.00 -11.48
CA SER A 330 17.45 4.01 -11.95
C SER A 330 17.12 4.14 -13.44
N ILE A 331 16.49 3.09 -13.99
CA ILE A 331 15.76 3.20 -15.28
C ILE A 331 14.65 4.23 -15.17
N PRO A 332 14.16 4.79 -16.30
CA PRO A 332 13.05 5.71 -16.30
C PRO A 332 11.74 5.06 -15.86
N ASN A 333 10.86 5.87 -15.29
CA ASN A 333 9.47 5.50 -15.01
C ASN A 333 9.34 4.21 -14.17
N VAL A 334 10.13 4.05 -13.12
CA VAL A 334 10.01 2.90 -12.21
C VAL A 334 8.60 2.86 -11.62
N ARG A 335 7.95 1.69 -11.75
CA ARG A 335 6.59 1.44 -11.23
C ARG A 335 6.58 0.52 -10.03
N HIS A 336 7.49 -0.45 -9.99
CA HIS A 336 7.58 -1.42 -8.88
C HIS A 336 9.03 -1.69 -8.53
N ILE A 337 9.27 -2.03 -7.25
CA ILE A 337 10.55 -2.48 -6.72
C ILE A 337 10.28 -3.69 -5.84
N LEU A 338 11.02 -4.78 -6.07
CA LEU A 338 11.03 -5.97 -5.22
C LEU A 338 12.47 -6.36 -4.88
N ASP A 339 12.63 -7.08 -3.78
CA ASP A 339 13.89 -7.71 -3.39
C ASP A 339 13.81 -9.24 -3.44
N SER A 340 14.96 -9.89 -3.50
CA SER A 340 15.13 -11.33 -3.26
C SER A 340 15.47 -11.60 -1.79
N PRO A 341 15.32 -12.86 -1.30
CA PRO A 341 15.81 -13.24 0.04
C PRO A 341 17.31 -12.99 0.21
N ASP A 342 18.09 -13.09 -0.87
CA ASP A 342 19.53 -12.83 -0.86
C ASP A 342 19.85 -11.33 -0.84
N GLY A 343 18.90 -10.48 -1.20
CA GLY A 343 19.00 -9.03 -1.13
C GLY A 343 19.32 -8.36 -2.46
N ASP A 344 19.19 -9.07 -3.60
CA ASP A 344 19.11 -8.42 -4.90
C ASP A 344 17.84 -7.59 -4.99
N VAL A 345 17.88 -6.50 -5.74
CA VAL A 345 16.74 -5.64 -5.97
C VAL A 345 16.42 -5.60 -7.47
N LEU A 346 15.15 -5.75 -7.83
CA LEU A 346 14.67 -5.62 -9.20
C LEU A 346 13.65 -4.49 -9.31
N LEU A 347 13.93 -3.56 -10.20
CA LEU A 347 13.06 -2.46 -10.58
C LEU A 347 12.34 -2.81 -11.87
N PHE A 348 11.07 -2.44 -11.95
CA PHE A 348 10.24 -2.58 -13.15
C PHE A 348 9.82 -1.20 -13.64
N GLY A 349 10.19 -0.88 -14.88
CA GLY A 349 9.78 0.33 -15.57
C GLY A 349 8.40 0.19 -16.21
N ALA A 350 7.75 1.31 -16.49
CA ALA A 350 6.44 1.36 -17.13
C ALA A 350 6.41 0.71 -18.53
N ASP A 351 7.55 0.70 -19.23
CA ASP A 351 7.71 0.14 -20.57
C ASP A 351 8.09 -1.36 -20.59
N GLY A 352 8.08 -2.01 -19.43
CA GLY A 352 8.50 -3.39 -19.26
C GLY A 352 10.02 -3.57 -19.12
N ALA A 353 10.80 -2.50 -19.16
CA ALA A 353 12.23 -2.57 -18.83
C ALA A 353 12.43 -3.00 -17.38
N THR A 354 13.49 -3.74 -17.12
CA THR A 354 13.89 -4.12 -15.76
C THR A 354 15.32 -3.68 -15.49
N GLN A 355 15.60 -3.36 -14.23
CA GLN A 355 16.96 -3.09 -13.72
C GLN A 355 17.19 -3.97 -12.52
N ARG A 356 18.16 -4.86 -12.60
CA ARG A 356 18.62 -5.70 -11.48
C ARG A 356 19.86 -5.11 -10.86
N VAL A 357 19.80 -4.88 -9.56
CA VAL A 357 20.95 -4.47 -8.75
C VAL A 357 21.30 -5.59 -7.80
N SER A 358 22.51 -6.12 -7.90
CA SER A 358 22.94 -7.23 -7.04
C SER A 358 23.02 -6.82 -5.57
N ALA A 359 22.88 -7.79 -4.66
CA ALA A 359 23.05 -7.56 -3.23
C ALA A 359 24.40 -6.90 -2.92
N ALA A 360 25.46 -7.31 -3.61
CA ALA A 360 26.79 -6.73 -3.43
C ALA A 360 26.87 -5.25 -3.86
N ASP A 361 26.19 -4.88 -4.96
CA ASP A 361 26.15 -3.48 -5.42
C ASP A 361 25.31 -2.61 -4.49
N ILE A 362 24.21 -3.15 -3.96
CA ILE A 362 23.39 -2.46 -2.94
C ILE A 362 24.22 -2.25 -1.66
N ASP A 363 24.91 -3.28 -1.16
CA ASP A 363 25.73 -3.17 0.03
C ASP A 363 26.87 -2.16 -0.19
N ALA A 364 27.52 -2.18 -1.35
CA ALA A 364 28.53 -1.18 -1.71
C ALA A 364 27.96 0.25 -1.81
N ALA A 365 26.72 0.42 -2.27
CA ALA A 365 26.05 1.72 -2.28
C ALA A 365 25.77 2.21 -0.86
N VAL A 366 25.35 1.32 0.04
CA VAL A 366 25.12 1.63 1.46
C VAL A 366 26.43 1.97 2.18
N GLU A 367 27.54 1.25 1.88
CA GLU A 367 28.87 1.55 2.44
C GLU A 367 29.41 2.91 1.98
N ARG A 368 29.19 3.29 0.72
CA ARG A 368 29.58 4.62 0.22
C ARG A 368 28.81 5.76 0.90
N GLY A 369 27.58 5.48 1.34
CA GLY A 369 26.70 6.52 1.83
C GLY A 369 26.21 7.47 0.72
N VAL A 370 25.52 8.51 1.13
CA VAL A 370 25.14 9.62 0.26
C VAL A 370 26.18 10.72 0.44
N PRO A 371 26.73 11.33 -0.63
CA PRO A 371 27.58 12.51 -0.49
C PRO A 371 26.84 13.55 0.37
N GLU A 372 27.51 14.12 1.36
CA GLU A 372 26.94 15.22 2.14
C GLU A 372 26.43 16.26 1.17
N ALA A 373 25.14 16.65 1.31
CA ALA A 373 24.60 17.74 0.52
C ALA A 373 25.52 18.95 0.76
N GLU A 374 26.01 19.58 -0.33
CA GLU A 374 26.76 20.82 -0.20
C GLU A 374 25.93 21.75 0.69
N ASP A 375 26.54 22.26 1.77
CA ASP A 375 25.91 23.14 2.75
C ASP A 375 25.11 24.21 2.02
N PHE A 376 23.78 24.15 2.10
CA PHE A 376 22.97 25.26 1.67
C PHE A 376 23.39 26.48 2.52
N PRO A 377 23.79 27.60 1.90
CA PRO A 377 24.16 28.77 2.66
C PRO A 377 23.01 29.13 3.59
N VAL A 378 23.27 29.11 4.88
CA VAL A 378 22.34 29.60 5.89
C VAL A 378 22.07 31.05 5.54
N ILE A 379 20.89 31.35 5.03
CA ILE A 379 20.46 32.74 4.81
C ILE A 379 20.27 33.31 6.24
N HIS A 380 21.27 34.01 6.73
CA HIS A 380 21.08 34.87 7.88
C HIS A 380 20.18 36.02 7.42
N GLU A 381 18.92 36.01 7.83
CA GLU A 381 18.11 37.23 7.80
C GLU A 381 18.75 38.21 8.78
N ASP A 382 19.64 39.08 8.26
CA ASP A 382 20.04 40.26 8.96
C ASP A 382 18.85 41.21 9.04
N GLN A 383 18.52 41.59 10.25
CA GLN A 383 17.43 42.44 10.77
C GLN A 383 17.22 43.75 10.04
#